data_99773f9c48b725d6225ec2578b2bb982
#
_entry.id   99773f9c48b725d6225ec2578b2bb982
#
_cell.length_a   1.000
_cell.length_b   1.000
_cell.length_c   1.000
_cell.angle_alpha   90.00
_cell.angle_beta   90.00
_cell.angle_gamma   90.00
#
_symmetry.space_group_name_H-M   'P 1'
#
loop_
_entity.id
_entity.type
_entity.pdbx_description
1 polymer ?
#
loop_
_entity_poly.entity_id
_entity_poly.type
_entity_poly.pdbx_seq_one_letter_code
_entity_poly.pdbx_strand_id
1 'polypeptide(L)' 'MNEFESLVGKTIKVVSMGEATEQDRRYEGHIGKVLRVTQSPWGFQIWLEGMSLAVLSETDTWEVLDESGTK' A
#
# COMPACT_ATOMS: atom_id res chain seq x y z
N MET A 1 11.27 -3.17 15.16
CA MET A 1 10.25 -2.23 14.76
C MET A 1 10.24 -2.07 13.25
N ASN A 2 9.05 -1.98 12.70
CA ASN A 2 8.87 -1.95 11.27
C ASN A 2 8.63 -0.52 10.82
N GLU A 3 9.48 -0.02 9.94
CA GLU A 3 9.33 1.37 9.52
C GLU A 3 8.03 1.61 8.77
N PHE A 4 7.41 0.56 8.22
CA PHE A 4 6.17 0.73 7.50
C PHE A 4 4.95 0.79 8.42
N GLU A 5 5.12 0.47 9.69
CA GLU A 5 3.99 0.52 10.60
C GLU A 5 3.52 1.95 10.82
N SER A 6 4.37 2.91 10.60
CA SER A 6 3.97 4.30 10.74
C SER A 6 2.99 4.72 9.65
N LEU A 7 2.83 3.90 8.62
CA LEU A 7 1.88 4.19 7.56
C LEU A 7 0.45 3.87 7.98
N VAL A 8 0.26 3.06 9.00
CA VAL A 8 -1.10 2.67 9.41
C VAL A 8 -1.88 3.94 9.75
N GLY A 9 -3.05 4.07 9.16
CA GLY A 9 -3.89 5.24 9.35
C GLY A 9 -3.67 6.33 8.31
N LYS A 10 -2.61 6.22 7.52
CA LYS A 10 -2.36 7.20 6.47
C LYS A 10 -3.00 6.73 5.17
N THR A 11 -3.21 7.67 4.27
CA THR A 11 -3.78 7.37 2.95
C THR A 11 -2.65 7.28 1.96
N ILE A 12 -2.66 6.23 1.14
CA ILE A 12 -1.66 6.10 0.09
C ILE A 12 -2.35 5.80 -1.23
N LYS A 13 -1.62 6.07 -2.30
CA LYS A 13 -2.07 5.79 -3.65
C LYS A 13 -1.17 4.73 -4.24
N VAL A 14 -1.76 3.71 -4.83
CA VAL A 14 -1.02 2.66 -5.52
C VAL A 14 -0.65 3.18 -6.90
N VAL A 15 0.63 3.30 -7.18
CA VAL A 15 1.09 3.83 -8.46
C VAL A 15 1.29 2.70 -9.46
N SER A 16 1.94 1.62 -9.03
CA SER A 16 2.23 0.53 -9.94
C SER A 16 2.33 -0.76 -9.14
N MET A 17 1.78 -1.84 -9.66
CA MET A 17 1.84 -3.15 -9.01
C MET A 17 2.70 -4.07 -9.88
N GLY A 18 4.01 -3.97 -9.68
CA GLY A 18 4.98 -4.56 -10.59
C GLY A 18 4.86 -6.04 -10.82
N GLU A 19 4.57 -6.81 -9.74
CA GLU A 19 4.52 -8.27 -9.87
C GLU A 19 3.09 -8.78 -9.91
N ALA A 20 2.11 -7.90 -9.97
CA ALA A 20 0.72 -8.33 -9.92
C ALA A 20 0.28 -8.90 -11.26
N THR A 21 -0.72 -9.77 -11.22
CA THR A 21 -1.33 -10.26 -12.43
C THR A 21 -2.10 -9.12 -13.10
N GLU A 22 -2.48 -9.34 -14.35
CA GLU A 22 -3.24 -8.33 -15.06
C GLU A 22 -4.53 -8.00 -14.32
N GLN A 23 -5.16 -8.98 -13.72
CA GLN A 23 -6.39 -8.77 -13.00
C GLN A 23 -6.17 -7.91 -11.76
N ASP A 24 -5.06 -8.12 -11.07
CA ASP A 24 -4.79 -7.38 -9.84
C ASP A 24 -4.29 -5.99 -10.13
N ARG A 25 -3.76 -5.74 -11.32
CA ARG A 25 -3.29 -4.41 -11.68
C ARG A 25 -4.42 -3.39 -11.78
N ARG A 26 -5.65 -3.85 -11.71
CA ARG A 26 -6.79 -2.93 -11.70
C ARG A 26 -6.75 -2.01 -10.47
N TYR A 27 -5.97 -2.38 -9.47
CA TYR A 27 -5.83 -1.55 -8.29
C TYR A 27 -4.81 -0.44 -8.47
N GLU A 28 -4.09 -0.41 -9.59
CA GLU A 28 -3.20 0.70 -9.85
C GLU A 28 -4.04 1.97 -9.94
N GLY A 29 -3.64 3.00 -9.18
CA GLY A 29 -4.43 4.20 -9.08
C GLY A 29 -5.37 4.22 -7.89
N HIS A 30 -5.50 3.11 -7.19
CA HIS A 30 -6.38 3.02 -6.04
C HIS A 30 -5.84 3.89 -4.90
N ILE A 31 -6.73 4.59 -4.23
CA ILE A 31 -6.38 5.43 -3.09
C ILE A 31 -7.14 4.89 -1.90
N GLY A 32 -6.44 4.60 -0.83
CA GLY A 32 -7.11 4.06 0.35
C GLY A 32 -6.27 4.27 1.60
N LYS A 33 -6.91 4.07 2.74
CA LYS A 33 -6.24 4.20 4.02
C LYS A 33 -5.56 2.89 4.38
N VAL A 34 -4.35 2.98 4.92
CA VAL A 34 -3.62 1.79 5.36
C VAL A 34 -4.27 1.25 6.62
N LEU A 35 -4.72 0.01 6.54
CA LEU A 35 -5.38 -0.65 7.67
C LEU A 35 -4.38 -1.34 8.56
N ARG A 36 -3.39 -1.96 7.96
CA ARG A 36 -2.35 -2.65 8.72
C ARG A 36 -1.19 -2.97 7.79
N VAL A 37 -0.06 -3.30 8.38
CA VAL A 37 1.12 -3.74 7.63
C VAL A 37 1.56 -5.05 8.24
N THR A 38 1.77 -6.05 7.40
CA THR A 38 2.24 -7.35 7.84
C THR A 38 3.54 -7.68 7.12
N GLN A 39 4.28 -8.64 7.64
CA GLN A 39 5.55 -9.04 7.06
C GLN A 39 5.40 -10.36 6.33
N SER A 40 6.03 -10.48 5.17
CA SER A 40 6.03 -11.71 4.41
C SER A 40 7.46 -12.03 3.99
N PRO A 41 7.72 -13.23 3.44
CA PRO A 41 9.06 -13.56 2.96
C PRO A 41 9.52 -12.66 1.82
N TRP A 42 8.59 -11.99 1.17
CA TRP A 42 8.93 -11.13 0.03
C TRP A 42 8.92 -9.66 0.38
N GLY A 43 8.89 -9.30 1.68
CA GLY A 43 8.86 -7.93 2.10
C GLY A 43 7.61 -7.65 2.90
N PHE A 44 7.27 -6.37 3.03
CA PHE A 44 6.10 -6.01 3.82
C PHE A 44 4.87 -5.92 2.95
N GLN A 45 3.73 -6.31 3.51
CA GLN A 45 2.45 -6.24 2.83
C GLN A 45 1.66 -5.12 3.46
N ILE A 46 1.30 -4.12 2.65
CA ILE A 46 0.59 -2.93 3.11
C ILE A 46 -0.87 -3.09 2.70
N TRP A 47 -1.74 -3.27 3.68
CA TRP A 47 -3.15 -3.54 3.44
C TRP A 47 -3.95 -2.26 3.44
N LEU A 48 -4.65 -2.01 2.33
CA LEU A 48 -5.42 -0.79 2.16
C LEU A 48 -6.91 -1.08 2.20
N GLU A 49 -7.64 -0.09 2.70
CA GLU A 49 -9.08 -0.16 2.68
C GLU A 49 -9.57 -0.19 1.23
N GLY A 50 -10.47 -1.08 0.94
CA GLY A 50 -11.04 -1.17 -0.40
C GLY A 50 -10.31 -2.13 -1.33
N MET A 51 -9.20 -2.71 -0.88
CA MET A 51 -8.48 -3.69 -1.68
C MET A 51 -8.59 -5.07 -1.06
N SER A 52 -8.68 -6.08 -1.90
CA SER A 52 -8.73 -7.46 -1.43
C SER A 52 -7.36 -8.09 -1.33
N LEU A 53 -6.31 -7.34 -1.67
CA LEU A 53 -4.95 -7.84 -1.56
C LEU A 53 -4.06 -6.69 -1.11
N ALA A 54 -2.82 -7.00 -0.79
CA ALA A 54 -1.92 -6.01 -0.21
C ALA A 54 -0.95 -5.48 -1.25
N VAL A 55 -0.47 -4.26 -1.00
CA VAL A 55 0.60 -3.67 -1.78
C VAL A 55 1.92 -4.20 -1.21
N LEU A 56 2.82 -4.66 -2.07
CA LEU A 56 4.09 -5.21 -1.64
C LEU A 56 5.15 -4.13 -1.66
N SER A 57 5.85 -3.98 -0.55
CA SER A 57 6.80 -2.90 -0.40
C SER A 57 8.00 -3.02 -1.33
N GLU A 58 8.29 -4.25 -1.79
CA GLU A 58 9.49 -4.47 -2.59
C GLU A 58 9.24 -4.36 -4.09
N THR A 59 8.07 -4.72 -4.55
CA THR A 59 7.83 -4.80 -5.99
C THR A 59 6.85 -3.76 -6.49
N ASP A 60 6.05 -3.17 -5.60
CA ASP A 60 5.02 -2.23 -6.01
C ASP A 60 5.45 -0.81 -5.68
N THR A 61 4.94 0.14 -6.44
CA THR A 61 5.23 1.55 -6.23
C THR A 61 3.98 2.22 -5.68
N TRP A 62 4.17 3.06 -4.67
CA TRP A 62 3.06 3.73 -4.01
C TRP A 62 3.56 5.03 -3.42
N GLU A 63 2.63 5.94 -3.09
CA GLU A 63 3.02 7.20 -2.50
C GLU A 63 2.03 7.58 -1.41
N VAL A 64 2.53 8.29 -0.40
CA VAL A 64 1.71 8.73 0.71
C VAL A 64 1.05 10.04 0.35
N LEU A 65 -0.27 10.07 0.44
CA LEU A 65 -1.04 11.26 0.12
C LEU A 65 -1.46 12.03 1.36
N ASP A 66 -1.45 11.34 2.48
CA ASP A 66 -1.96 11.95 3.69
C ASP A 66 -1.07 13.05 4.13
N GLU A 67 -1.58 14.17 4.24
CA GLU A 67 -0.84 15.14 4.60
C GLU A 67 -1.11 15.60 5.75
N SER A 68 -1.75 15.01 6.27
CA SER A 68 -1.92 15.38 7.47
C SER A 68 -1.99 16.72 7.56
N GLY A 69 -2.31 16.74 7.09
CA GLY A 69 -2.36 17.73 7.26
C GLY A 69 -2.03 18.67 7.11
N THR A 70 -2.06 18.69 6.78
CA THR A 70 -1.65 19.45 6.60
C THR A 70 -2.08 20.18 6.71
N LYS A 71 -2.19 20.30 6.56
CA LYS A 71 -2.43 20.96 6.58
C LYS A 71 -2.42 21.39 6.77
#